data_964e4042395a69b03aec8aa1a82fc2aa
#
_entry.id   964e4042395a69b03aec8aa1a82fc2aa
#
_cell.length_a   1.000
_cell.length_b   1.000
_cell.length_c   1.000
_cell.angle_alpha   90.00
_cell.angle_beta   90.00
_cell.angle_gamma   90.00
#
_symmetry.space_group_name_H-M   'P 1'
#
loop_
_entity.id
_entity.type
_entity.pdbx_description
1 polymer ?
#
loop_
_entity_poly.entity_id
_entity_poly.type
_entity_poly.pdbx_seq_one_letter_code
_entity_poly.pdbx_strand_id
1 'polypeptide(L)'
;MNIHRKKLPSGASLFDSDPEIMGGRLVFRGTRIPVEVLFENLADGMSLDEILDAYPGLTRDSAIAAIELASEAIEEVGHSRGV
;
A
#
# COMPACT_ATOMS: atom_id res chain seq x y z
N MET A 1 12.40 -15.32 -17.94
CA MET A 1 12.45 -15.09 -17.31
C MET A 1 12.61 -14.64 -16.55
N ASN A 2 12.22 -14.48 -16.13
CA ASN A 2 12.18 -14.02 -15.39
C ASN A 2 12.49 -14.04 -14.57
N ILE A 3 12.53 -13.94 -14.32
CA ILE A 3 12.76 -13.96 -13.68
C ILE A 3 13.15 -13.87 -12.81
N HIS A 4 13.33 -13.82 -12.64
CA HIS A 4 13.52 -13.54 -11.75
C HIS A 4 13.80 -12.47 -11.15
N ARG A 5 13.60 -12.04 -11.45
CA ARG A 5 13.63 -10.89 -10.71
C ARG A 5 12.80 -10.97 -9.45
N LYS A 6 13.19 -10.24 -8.48
CA LYS A 6 12.46 -10.28 -7.25
C LYS A 6 11.07 -9.75 -7.47
N LYS A 7 10.13 -10.50 -7.04
CA LYS A 7 8.79 -10.16 -7.27
C LYS A 7 8.26 -9.33 -6.13
N LEU A 8 7.64 -8.23 -6.43
CA LEU A 8 6.95 -7.47 -5.40
C LEU A 8 5.75 -8.26 -4.89
N PRO A 9 5.39 -8.09 -3.62
CA PRO A 9 4.19 -8.77 -3.13
C PRO A 9 2.99 -8.32 -3.91
N SER A 10 2.14 -9.27 -4.25
CA SER A 10 0.89 -8.92 -4.92
C SER A 10 -0.04 -8.31 -3.89
N GLY A 11 -1.11 -7.67 -4.36
CA GLY A 11 -2.10 -7.15 -3.44
C GLY A 11 -2.64 -8.22 -2.52
N ALA A 12 -2.75 -9.45 -3.03
CA ALA A 12 -3.29 -10.54 -2.23
C ALA A 12 -2.40 -10.91 -1.06
N SER A 13 -1.08 -10.71 -1.17
CA SER A 13 -0.19 -11.04 -0.06
C SER A 13 0.17 -9.82 0.77
N LEU A 14 -0.08 -8.61 0.27
CA LEU A 14 0.25 -7.40 1.00
C LEU A 14 -0.91 -6.89 1.83
N PHE A 15 -2.12 -7.13 1.39
CA PHE A 15 -3.33 -6.57 2.00
C PHE A 15 -4.29 -7.65 2.42
N ASP A 16 -5.09 -7.35 3.45
CA ASP A 16 -6.20 -8.18 3.87
C ASP A 16 -7.48 -7.39 3.76
N SER A 17 -8.59 -8.10 3.60
CA SER A 17 -9.91 -7.49 3.64
C SER A 17 -10.80 -8.42 4.44
N ASP A 18 -11.34 -7.92 5.54
CA ASP A 18 -12.18 -8.72 6.41
C ASP A 18 -13.46 -7.92 6.65
N PRO A 19 -14.63 -8.47 6.32
CA PRO A 19 -15.87 -7.73 6.51
C PRO A 19 -16.09 -7.26 7.94
N GLU A 20 -15.46 -7.92 8.90
CA GLU A 20 -15.61 -7.55 10.28
C GLU A 20 -14.62 -6.48 10.72
N ILE A 21 -13.70 -6.11 9.83
CA ILE A 21 -12.73 -5.08 10.13
C ILE A 21 -13.02 -3.91 9.22
N MET A 22 -13.44 -2.80 9.80
CA MET A 22 -13.62 -1.54 9.07
C MET A 22 -14.54 -1.69 7.86
N GLY A 23 -15.54 -2.59 7.96
CA GLY A 23 -16.50 -2.75 6.87
C GLY A 23 -15.91 -3.35 5.61
N GLY A 24 -14.86 -4.13 5.73
CA GLY A 24 -14.27 -4.78 4.58
C GLY A 24 -13.20 -3.96 3.88
N ARG A 25 -12.77 -2.85 4.48
CA ARG A 25 -11.70 -2.07 3.92
C ARG A 25 -10.41 -2.85 3.85
N LEU A 26 -9.58 -2.51 2.89
CA LEU A 26 -8.25 -3.10 2.82
C LEU A 26 -7.38 -2.58 3.95
N VAL A 27 -6.73 -3.51 4.62
CA VAL A 27 -5.76 -3.17 5.66
C VAL A 27 -4.45 -3.85 5.28
N PHE A 28 -3.36 -3.36 5.85
CA PHE A 28 -2.08 -4.03 5.65
C PHE A 28 -2.15 -5.39 6.33
N ARG A 29 -1.63 -6.41 5.65
CA ARG A 29 -1.72 -7.78 6.13
C ARG A 29 -1.16 -7.89 7.54
N GLY A 30 -1.90 -8.57 8.38
CA GLY A 30 -1.49 -8.78 9.76
C GLY A 30 -1.72 -7.59 10.66
N THR A 31 -2.40 -6.56 10.18
CA THR A 31 -2.68 -5.38 10.98
C THR A 31 -4.14 -5.00 10.83
N ARG A 32 -4.55 -3.99 11.59
CA ARG A 32 -5.85 -3.35 11.38
C ARG A 32 -5.69 -1.96 10.81
N ILE A 33 -4.52 -1.67 10.24
CA ILE A 33 -4.23 -0.36 9.70
C ILE A 33 -4.76 -0.28 8.28
N PRO A 34 -5.74 0.58 8.01
CA PRO A 34 -6.25 0.71 6.64
C PRO A 34 -5.18 1.22 5.71
N VAL A 35 -5.16 0.69 4.51
CA VAL A 35 -4.16 1.10 3.53
C VAL A 35 -4.29 2.59 3.23
N GLU A 36 -5.51 3.10 3.18
CA GLU A 36 -5.72 4.50 2.86
C GLU A 36 -5.11 5.45 3.88
N VAL A 37 -4.90 4.99 5.12
CA VAL A 37 -4.29 5.83 6.14
C VAL A 37 -2.88 6.24 5.73
N LEU A 38 -2.15 5.34 5.09
CA LEU A 38 -0.82 5.68 4.61
C LEU A 38 -0.87 6.87 3.65
N PHE A 39 -1.77 6.78 2.68
CA PHE A 39 -1.83 7.80 1.64
C PHE A 39 -2.41 9.11 2.16
N GLU A 40 -3.37 9.03 3.07
CA GLU A 40 -3.93 10.25 3.66
C GLU A 40 -2.88 11.00 4.45
N ASN A 41 -2.07 10.29 5.21
CA ASN A 41 -1.03 10.95 5.99
C ASN A 41 0.06 11.53 5.11
N LEU A 42 0.42 10.82 4.05
CA LEU A 42 1.36 11.37 3.08
C LEU A 42 0.81 12.64 2.45
N ALA A 43 -0.47 12.62 2.08
CA ALA A 43 -1.11 13.79 1.48
C ALA A 43 -1.15 14.96 2.45
N ASP A 44 -1.20 14.68 3.74
CA ASP A 44 -1.20 15.70 4.77
C ASP A 44 0.19 16.25 5.07
N GLY A 45 1.21 15.71 4.42
CA GLY A 45 2.56 16.22 4.58
C GLY A 45 3.42 15.48 5.57
N MET A 46 2.93 14.36 6.12
CA MET A 46 3.78 13.57 7.01
C MET A 46 4.81 12.81 6.22
N SER A 47 6.01 12.71 6.77
CA SER A 47 7.04 11.87 6.17
C SER A 47 6.72 10.41 6.43
N LEU A 48 7.32 9.54 5.63
CA LEU A 48 7.14 8.12 5.85
C LEU A 48 7.60 7.71 7.24
N ASP A 49 8.74 8.26 7.69
CA ASP A 49 9.24 7.93 9.02
C ASP A 49 8.25 8.32 10.10
N GLU A 50 7.61 9.47 9.95
CA GLU A 50 6.62 9.90 10.92
C GLU A 50 5.41 8.97 10.94
N ILE A 51 5.02 8.51 9.77
CA ILE A 51 3.89 7.59 9.67
C ILE A 51 4.22 6.26 10.33
N LEU A 52 5.42 5.75 10.08
CA LEU A 52 5.83 4.48 10.66
C LEU A 52 5.91 4.57 12.18
N ASP A 53 6.33 5.72 12.69
CA ASP A 53 6.33 5.96 14.12
C ASP A 53 4.92 5.95 14.70
N ALA A 54 3.99 6.53 13.98
CA ALA A 54 2.62 6.67 14.47
C ALA A 54 1.86 5.34 14.39
N TYR A 55 2.26 4.45 13.51
CA TYR A 55 1.56 3.18 13.29
C TYR A 55 2.53 2.03 13.42
N PRO A 56 2.86 1.61 14.65
CA PRO A 56 3.93 0.63 14.85
C PRO A 56 3.71 -0.71 14.16
N GLY A 57 2.47 -1.05 13.83
CA GLY A 57 2.22 -2.29 13.12
C GLY A 57 2.55 -2.25 11.65
N LEU A 58 2.80 -1.07 11.12
CA LEU A 58 3.11 -0.90 9.70
C LEU A 58 4.62 -0.96 9.50
N THR A 59 5.08 -1.82 8.61
CA THR A 59 6.51 -1.92 8.33
C THR A 59 6.86 -1.01 7.16
N ARG A 60 8.13 -0.63 7.12
CA ARG A 60 8.61 0.19 6.01
C ARG A 60 8.44 -0.56 4.69
N ASP A 61 8.75 -1.84 4.67
CA ASP A 61 8.63 -2.62 3.44
C ASP A 61 7.21 -2.64 2.91
N SER A 62 6.23 -2.83 3.81
CA SER A 62 4.84 -2.84 3.39
C SER A 62 4.41 -1.49 2.87
N ALA A 63 4.84 -0.43 3.53
CA ALA A 63 4.47 0.92 3.11
C ALA A 63 5.05 1.22 1.73
N ILE A 64 6.31 0.88 1.53
CA ILE A 64 6.96 1.13 0.23
C ILE A 64 6.30 0.31 -0.86
N ALA A 65 5.99 -0.96 -0.58
CA ALA A 65 5.33 -1.80 -1.57
C ALA A 65 3.97 -1.22 -1.96
N ALA A 66 3.23 -0.69 -0.99
CA ALA A 66 1.94 -0.08 -1.28
C ALA A 66 2.10 1.15 -2.16
N ILE A 67 3.12 1.95 -1.88
CA ILE A 67 3.38 3.15 -2.68
C ILE A 67 3.75 2.75 -4.11
N GLU A 68 4.54 1.71 -4.27
CA GLU A 68 4.92 1.25 -5.59
C GLU A 68 3.72 0.72 -6.37
N LEU A 69 2.83 -0.01 -5.70
CA LEU A 69 1.62 -0.47 -6.35
C LEU A 69 0.75 0.70 -6.79
N ALA A 70 0.64 1.72 -5.95
CA ALA A 70 -0.14 2.89 -6.31
C ALA A 70 0.47 3.61 -7.51
N SER A 71 1.79 3.67 -7.55
CA SER A 71 2.48 4.29 -8.66
C SER A 71 2.21 3.55 -9.96
N GLU A 72 2.23 2.24 -9.92
CA GLU A 72 1.94 1.43 -11.10
C GLU A 72 0.51 1.62 -11.56
N ALA A 73 -0.41 1.71 -10.63
CA ALA A 73 -1.81 1.91 -10.98
C ALA A 73 -2.01 3.26 -11.66
N ILE A 74 -1.32 4.27 -11.20
CA ILE A 74 -1.42 5.59 -11.79
C ILE A 74 -0.82 5.58 -13.20
N GLU A 75 0.30 4.90 -13.38
CA GLU A 75 0.91 4.79 -14.69
C GLU A 75 0.00 4.10 -15.68
N GLU A 76 -0.70 3.06 -15.20
CA GLU A 76 -1.63 2.36 -16.05
C GLU A 76 -2.76 3.26 -16.52
N VAL A 77 -3.25 4.09 -15.62
CA VAL A 77 -4.30 5.04 -15.98
C VAL A 77 -3.79 6.00 -17.05
N GLY A 78 -2.57 6.49 -16.88
CA GLY A 78 -1.99 7.38 -17.87
C GLY A 78 -1.88 6.72 -19.24
N HIS A 79 -1.42 5.48 -19.26
CA HIS A 79 -1.31 4.72 -20.50
C HIS A 79 -2.68 4.51 -21.14
N SER A 80 -3.65 4.13 -20.34
CA SER A 80 -4.98 3.86 -20.83
C SER A 80 -5.60 5.07 -21.50
N ARG A 81 -5.26 6.25 -21.03
CA ARG A 81 -5.85 7.46 -21.57
C ARG A 81 -5.04 8.04 -22.70
N GLY A 82 -3.95 7.41 -23.05
CA GLY A 82 -3.14 7.86 -24.15
C GLY A 82 -2.38 9.12 -23.86
N VAL A 83 -2.06 9.35 -22.63
CA VAL A 83 -1.37 10.56 -22.24
C VAL A 83 0.11 10.33 -22.13
#